data_dbb87aabb21acb308e1e9dde9549a0b9
#
_entry.id   dbb87aabb21acb308e1e9dde9549a0b9
#
_cell.length_a   1.000
_cell.length_b   1.000
_cell.length_c   1.000
_cell.angle_alpha   90.00
_cell.angle_beta   90.00
_cell.angle_gamma   90.00
#
_symmetry.space_group_name_H-M   'P 1'
#
loop_
_entity.id
_entity.type
_entity.pdbx_description
1 polymer ?
#
loop_
_entity_poly.entity_id
_entity_poly.type
_entity_poly.pdbx_seq_one_letter_code
_entity_poly.pdbx_strand_id
1 'polypeptide(L)'
;MRLFRLLLFNAICILPPVSLFAQSIVEGKVELPKARAAPVMAKRYEIVTTGGVLATEPPLAVVYLDGPFPKPTSQPTKQVAQKDLAFLPSLLPVQVGTRVEFPNLDDTYHNIFSYSPTKRFDLGRYRPEERPIPSEVFDVPGLVTLRCDIHEHMRGLILVLNTPYFVVSDTQGRFRLSGLPSGHYTLKAWIDSKTTREQPVELKRVATLHVNFP
;
A
#
# COMPACT_ATOMS: atom_id res chain seq x y z
N MET A 1 -29.40 -8.91 -70.90
CA MET A 1 -28.91 -9.70 -69.75
C MET A 1 -27.58 -9.10 -69.28
N ARG A 2 -27.62 -8.31 -68.18
CA ARG A 2 -26.39 -7.76 -67.57
C ARG A 2 -26.06 -8.54 -66.29
N LEU A 3 -24.94 -9.24 -66.29
CA LEU A 3 -24.41 -9.93 -65.11
C LEU A 3 -23.83 -8.92 -64.15
N PHE A 4 -24.38 -8.81 -62.92
CA PHE A 4 -23.77 -8.12 -61.78
C PHE A 4 -22.78 -9.06 -61.09
N ARG A 5 -21.48 -8.76 -61.17
CA ARG A 5 -20.44 -9.43 -60.38
C ARG A 5 -20.43 -8.80 -58.98
N LEU A 6 -20.79 -9.56 -58.00
CA LEU A 6 -20.68 -9.21 -56.58
C LEU A 6 -19.22 -9.41 -56.14
N LEU A 7 -18.46 -8.33 -55.88
CA LEU A 7 -17.14 -8.40 -55.27
C LEU A 7 -17.29 -8.46 -53.73
N LEU A 8 -17.02 -9.64 -53.18
CA LEU A 8 -16.92 -9.84 -51.73
C LEU A 8 -15.56 -9.27 -51.29
N PHE A 9 -15.58 -8.10 -50.56
CA PHE A 9 -14.46 -7.60 -49.82
C PHE A 9 -14.34 -8.35 -48.49
N ASN A 10 -13.34 -9.27 -48.41
CA ASN A 10 -12.92 -9.85 -47.15
C ASN A 10 -12.11 -8.79 -46.36
N ALA A 11 -12.74 -8.14 -45.39
CA ALA A 11 -12.06 -7.32 -44.43
C ALA A 11 -11.29 -8.21 -43.44
N ILE A 12 -9.98 -8.37 -43.67
CA ILE A 12 -9.08 -8.98 -42.67
C ILE A 12 -8.96 -8.03 -41.51
N CYS A 13 -9.63 -8.34 -40.40
CA CYS A 13 -9.50 -7.63 -39.14
C CYS A 13 -8.13 -7.96 -38.53
N ILE A 14 -7.13 -7.13 -38.80
CA ILE A 14 -5.80 -7.24 -38.17
C ILE A 14 -5.96 -6.74 -36.74
N LEU A 15 -6.17 -7.65 -35.78
CA LEU A 15 -6.08 -7.35 -34.36
C LEU A 15 -4.64 -6.92 -34.06
N PRO A 16 -4.42 -5.78 -33.38
CA PRO A 16 -3.07 -5.40 -32.98
C PRO A 16 -2.51 -6.48 -32.05
N PRO A 17 -1.21 -6.81 -32.17
CA PRO A 17 -0.60 -7.78 -31.29
C PRO A 17 -0.75 -7.30 -29.85
N VAL A 18 -1.45 -8.04 -29.01
CA VAL A 18 -1.44 -7.87 -27.55
C VAL A 18 0.00 -8.15 -27.15
N SER A 19 0.78 -7.09 -26.91
CA SER A 19 2.11 -7.19 -26.35
C SER A 19 1.95 -7.77 -24.95
N LEU A 20 2.05 -9.08 -24.82
CA LEU A 20 2.29 -9.72 -23.54
C LEU A 20 3.66 -9.21 -23.06
N PHE A 21 3.67 -8.10 -22.33
CA PHE A 21 4.87 -7.67 -21.63
C PHE A 21 5.21 -8.79 -20.64
N ALA A 22 6.23 -9.55 -21.01
CA ALA A 22 6.78 -10.57 -20.16
C ALA A 22 7.31 -9.89 -18.89
N GLN A 23 6.64 -10.18 -17.78
CA GLN A 23 6.85 -9.52 -16.48
C GLN A 23 7.70 -10.41 -15.58
N SER A 24 8.65 -9.81 -14.88
CA SER A 24 9.48 -10.49 -13.91
C SER A 24 8.81 -10.52 -12.54
N ILE A 25 9.25 -11.45 -11.72
CA ILE A 25 8.81 -11.63 -10.35
C ILE A 25 10.04 -11.57 -9.45
N VAL A 26 9.90 -10.89 -8.32
CA VAL A 26 10.87 -10.97 -7.21
C VAL A 26 10.13 -11.50 -6.00
N GLU A 27 10.69 -12.54 -5.40
CA GLU A 27 10.13 -13.12 -4.19
C GLU A 27 11.24 -13.45 -3.19
N GLY A 28 10.87 -13.56 -1.92
CA GLY A 28 11.84 -13.87 -0.89
C GLY A 28 11.34 -13.54 0.50
N LYS A 29 12.28 -13.23 1.39
CA LYS A 29 11.99 -12.99 2.79
C LYS A 29 12.77 -11.77 3.30
N VAL A 30 12.11 -10.97 4.13
CA VAL A 30 12.71 -9.91 4.94
C VAL A 30 12.78 -10.41 6.38
N GLU A 31 13.95 -10.36 7.03
CA GLU A 31 14.01 -10.58 8.47
C GLU A 31 13.36 -9.41 9.20
N LEU A 32 12.24 -9.70 9.84
CA LEU A 32 11.48 -8.73 10.62
C LEU A 32 12.01 -8.70 12.06
N PRO A 33 11.99 -7.53 12.72
CA PRO A 33 12.30 -7.45 14.13
C PRO A 33 11.31 -8.29 14.93
N LYS A 34 11.74 -8.81 16.08
CA LYS A 34 10.82 -9.49 16.99
C LYS A 34 9.68 -8.54 17.36
N ALA A 35 8.44 -9.05 17.35
CA ALA A 35 7.30 -8.27 17.83
C ALA A 35 7.60 -7.74 19.22
N ARG A 36 7.49 -6.43 19.39
CA ARG A 36 7.61 -5.85 20.73
C ARG A 36 6.42 -6.32 21.55
N ALA A 37 6.66 -6.72 22.80
CA ALA A 37 5.57 -6.94 23.74
C ALA A 37 4.69 -5.69 23.80
N ALA A 38 3.36 -5.88 23.86
CA ALA A 38 2.44 -4.79 24.05
C ALA A 38 2.91 -3.92 25.22
N PRO A 39 2.96 -2.58 25.09
CA PRO A 39 3.24 -1.76 26.24
C PRO A 39 2.20 -2.07 27.33
N VAL A 40 2.66 -2.31 28.55
CA VAL A 40 1.77 -2.49 29.72
C VAL A 40 1.00 -1.19 29.86
N MET A 41 -0.25 -1.17 29.41
CA MET A 41 -1.11 -0.02 29.57
C MET A 41 -1.54 0.09 31.03
N ALA A 42 -1.55 1.31 31.58
CA ALA A 42 -2.08 1.55 32.90
C ALA A 42 -3.54 1.05 32.95
N LYS A 43 -3.94 0.36 34.02
CA LYS A 43 -5.28 -0.26 34.20
C LYS A 43 -6.48 0.62 33.81
N ARG A 44 -6.35 1.96 33.92
CA ARG A 44 -7.40 2.94 33.54
C ARG A 44 -7.67 3.03 32.03
N TYR A 45 -6.86 2.40 31.20
CA TYR A 45 -7.00 2.37 29.73
C TYR A 45 -7.09 0.95 29.18
N GLU A 46 -7.38 -0.04 30.03
CA GLU A 46 -7.75 -1.38 29.57
C GLU A 46 -9.10 -1.28 28.83
N ILE A 47 -9.03 -1.07 27.53
CA ILE A 47 -10.16 -1.30 26.65
C ILE A 47 -10.28 -2.81 26.53
N VAL A 48 -11.21 -3.39 27.27
CA VAL A 48 -11.60 -4.78 27.09
C VAL A 48 -12.37 -4.87 25.78
N THR A 49 -11.66 -5.07 24.67
CA THR A 49 -12.30 -5.50 23.44
C THR A 49 -12.79 -6.93 23.62
N THR A 50 -13.83 -7.33 22.88
CA THR A 50 -14.42 -8.68 22.92
C THR A 50 -13.41 -9.82 22.67
N GLY A 51 -12.14 -9.52 22.39
CA GLY A 51 -11.03 -10.44 22.13
C GLY A 51 -9.83 -10.32 23.08
N GLY A 52 -9.89 -9.51 24.16
CA GLY A 52 -8.78 -9.35 25.10
C GLY A 52 -7.92 -8.10 24.85
N VAL A 53 -6.76 -8.04 25.51
CA VAL A 53 -5.77 -6.94 25.36
C VAL A 53 -5.46 -6.70 23.88
N LEU A 54 -5.48 -5.41 23.46
CA LEU A 54 -5.10 -5.01 22.10
C LEU A 54 -3.81 -5.72 21.69
N ALA A 55 -3.93 -6.66 20.76
CA ALA A 55 -2.77 -7.38 20.24
C ALA A 55 -1.84 -6.40 19.54
N THR A 56 -0.56 -6.46 19.85
CA THR A 56 0.45 -5.75 19.03
C THR A 56 0.41 -6.34 17.63
N GLU A 57 0.19 -5.50 16.64
CA GLU A 57 0.32 -5.95 15.27
C GLU A 57 1.74 -6.46 15.01
N PRO A 58 1.88 -7.63 14.37
CA PRO A 58 3.19 -8.14 14.01
C PRO A 58 3.89 -7.13 13.07
N PRO A 59 5.21 -6.99 13.21
CA PRO A 59 5.95 -6.14 12.29
C PRO A 59 5.78 -6.62 10.85
N LEU A 60 5.66 -5.68 9.92
CA LEU A 60 5.54 -5.90 8.50
C LEU A 60 6.63 -5.12 7.77
N ALA A 61 7.02 -5.55 6.59
CA ALA A 61 7.88 -4.79 5.70
C ALA A 61 7.13 -4.38 4.43
N VAL A 62 7.51 -3.25 3.86
CA VAL A 62 7.11 -2.88 2.50
C VAL A 62 8.29 -3.10 1.58
N VAL A 63 8.16 -4.04 0.65
CA VAL A 63 9.18 -4.29 -0.37
C VAL A 63 8.77 -3.59 -1.65
N TYR A 64 9.68 -2.80 -2.22
CA TYR A 64 9.40 -2.02 -3.41
C TYR A 64 10.61 -1.87 -4.33
N LEU A 65 10.33 -1.69 -5.60
CA LEU A 65 11.34 -1.43 -6.63
C LEU A 65 11.56 0.07 -6.73
N ASP A 66 12.78 0.51 -6.46
CA ASP A 66 13.17 1.92 -6.59
C ASP A 66 13.79 2.16 -7.97
N GLY A 67 13.33 3.23 -8.63
CA GLY A 67 13.74 3.58 -9.99
C GLY A 67 12.94 4.75 -10.55
N PRO A 68 13.26 5.19 -11.77
CA PRO A 68 12.60 6.32 -12.43
C PRO A 68 11.26 5.92 -13.05
N PHE A 69 10.27 5.64 -12.22
CA PHE A 69 8.93 5.27 -12.68
C PHE A 69 8.04 6.50 -12.89
N PRO A 70 7.14 6.47 -13.89
CA PRO A 70 6.22 7.56 -14.13
C PRO A 70 5.21 7.68 -12.99
N LYS A 71 4.76 8.92 -12.76
CA LYS A 71 3.61 9.14 -11.89
C LYS A 71 2.35 8.52 -12.50
N PRO A 72 1.36 8.12 -11.69
CA PRO A 72 0.12 7.57 -12.19
C PRO A 72 -0.60 8.60 -13.07
N THR A 73 -1.16 8.16 -14.20
CA THR A 73 -1.94 8.99 -15.13
C THR A 73 -3.36 9.27 -14.63
N SER A 74 -3.84 8.46 -13.68
CA SER A 74 -5.10 8.63 -12.96
C SER A 74 -4.83 8.72 -11.46
N GLN A 75 -5.76 9.30 -10.71
CA GLN A 75 -5.66 9.36 -9.25
C GLN A 75 -6.24 8.06 -8.66
N PRO A 76 -5.43 7.09 -8.24
CA PRO A 76 -5.95 5.89 -7.60
C PRO A 76 -6.53 6.24 -6.23
N THR A 77 -7.59 5.51 -5.85
CA THR A 77 -8.21 5.65 -4.52
C THR A 77 -7.93 4.39 -3.71
N LYS A 78 -7.54 4.59 -2.46
CA LYS A 78 -7.33 3.55 -1.45
C LYS A 78 -8.09 3.93 -0.18
N GLN A 79 -8.18 3.02 0.78
CA GLN A 79 -8.87 3.26 2.03
C GLN A 79 -8.03 2.80 3.23
N VAL A 80 -8.13 3.57 4.32
CA VAL A 80 -7.76 3.17 5.67
C VAL A 80 -9.00 3.35 6.52
N ALA A 81 -9.64 2.24 6.85
CA ALA A 81 -10.85 2.26 7.67
C ALA A 81 -10.51 2.41 9.16
N GLN A 82 -11.43 2.99 9.92
CA GLN A 82 -11.44 2.99 11.37
C GLN A 82 -12.44 1.92 11.80
N LYS A 83 -11.94 0.85 12.39
CA LYS A 83 -12.75 -0.29 12.81
C LYS A 83 -12.14 -0.98 14.02
N ASP A 84 -13.00 -1.35 14.97
CA ASP A 84 -12.60 -2.01 16.22
C ASP A 84 -11.53 -1.18 16.98
N LEU A 85 -11.68 0.16 16.97
CA LEU A 85 -10.75 1.13 17.55
C LEU A 85 -9.32 1.02 16.98
N ALA A 86 -9.18 0.68 15.71
CA ALA A 86 -7.91 0.57 15.00
C ALA A 86 -8.00 1.18 13.58
N PHE A 87 -6.85 1.51 13.00
CA PHE A 87 -6.74 1.83 11.57
C PHE A 87 -6.45 0.55 10.78
N LEU A 88 -7.27 0.24 9.77
CA LEU A 88 -7.16 -0.95 8.96
C LEU A 88 -7.06 -0.63 7.45
N PRO A 89 -5.98 -1.02 6.76
CA PRO A 89 -4.78 -1.64 7.32
C PRO A 89 -3.97 -0.64 8.18
N SER A 90 -3.21 -1.13 9.15
CA SER A 90 -2.31 -0.31 9.98
C SER A 90 -1.09 0.22 9.22
N LEU A 91 -0.68 -0.47 8.15
CA LEU A 91 0.36 -0.07 7.22
C LEU A 91 -0.16 -0.12 5.79
N LEU A 92 -0.28 1.05 5.16
CA LEU A 92 -0.72 1.20 3.77
C LEU A 92 0.39 1.82 2.91
N PRO A 93 1.07 1.07 2.04
CA PRO A 93 1.88 1.68 0.99
C PRO A 93 0.99 2.21 -0.14
N VAL A 94 1.34 3.40 -0.65
CA VAL A 94 0.64 4.03 -1.78
C VAL A 94 1.64 4.69 -2.72
N GLN A 95 1.29 4.79 -3.99
CA GLN A 95 2.05 5.62 -4.93
C GLN A 95 1.71 7.10 -4.75
N VAL A 96 2.68 7.98 -4.98
CA VAL A 96 2.48 9.44 -5.03
C VAL A 96 1.28 9.79 -5.91
N GLY A 97 0.41 10.68 -5.42
CA GLY A 97 -0.83 11.10 -6.09
C GLY A 97 -2.06 10.26 -5.72
N THR A 98 -1.91 9.23 -4.89
CA THR A 98 -3.05 8.44 -4.41
C THR A 98 -3.94 9.25 -3.47
N ARG A 99 -5.25 9.17 -3.68
CA ARG A 99 -6.27 9.60 -2.71
C ARG A 99 -6.51 8.47 -1.70
N VAL A 100 -6.46 8.79 -0.42
CA VAL A 100 -6.85 7.84 0.62
C VAL A 100 -8.11 8.35 1.30
N GLU A 101 -9.15 7.53 1.31
CA GLU A 101 -10.39 7.74 2.05
C GLU A 101 -10.31 7.08 3.41
N PHE A 102 -10.99 7.67 4.39
CA PHE A 102 -10.94 7.23 5.78
C PHE A 102 -12.35 6.93 6.29
N PRO A 103 -13.01 5.84 5.87
CA PRO A 103 -14.32 5.49 6.38
C PRO A 103 -14.26 5.14 7.87
N ASN A 104 -15.19 5.68 8.65
CA ASN A 104 -15.45 5.25 10.02
C ASN A 104 -16.47 4.11 9.97
N LEU A 105 -16.09 2.93 10.49
CA LEU A 105 -16.90 1.72 10.53
C LEU A 105 -17.27 1.30 11.97
N ASP A 106 -16.88 2.11 12.97
CA ASP A 106 -17.26 1.93 14.37
C ASP A 106 -18.50 2.78 14.71
N ASP A 107 -19.26 2.37 15.70
CA ASP A 107 -20.43 3.11 16.19
C ASP A 107 -20.04 4.22 17.19
N THR A 108 -18.93 4.91 16.92
CA THR A 108 -18.43 6.01 17.76
C THR A 108 -17.74 7.08 16.90
N TYR A 109 -17.48 8.23 17.51
CA TYR A 109 -16.67 9.26 16.88
C TYR A 109 -15.21 8.83 16.80
N HIS A 110 -14.61 9.11 15.66
CA HIS A 110 -13.17 9.08 15.46
C HIS A 110 -12.69 10.39 14.85
N ASN A 111 -11.39 10.62 14.99
CA ASN A 111 -10.65 11.66 14.29
C ASN A 111 -9.49 11.03 13.58
N ILE A 112 -9.05 11.62 12.47
CA ILE A 112 -7.76 11.29 11.84
C ILE A 112 -6.97 12.56 11.63
N PHE A 113 -5.76 12.55 12.13
CA PHE A 113 -4.81 13.63 11.89
C PHE A 113 -3.39 13.10 11.69
N SER A 114 -2.56 13.93 11.08
CA SER A 114 -1.11 13.71 10.93
C SER A 114 -0.35 15.01 11.08
N TYR A 115 0.75 14.96 11.82
CA TYR A 115 1.76 16.03 11.92
C TYR A 115 3.08 15.65 11.23
N SER A 116 3.06 14.61 10.38
CA SER A 116 4.24 14.21 9.62
C SER A 116 4.71 15.32 8.68
N PRO A 117 6.03 15.57 8.55
CA PRO A 117 6.54 16.60 7.63
C PRO A 117 6.09 16.42 6.19
N THR A 118 5.92 15.18 5.74
CA THR A 118 5.46 14.81 4.40
C THR A 118 4.00 15.14 4.14
N LYS A 119 3.14 15.08 5.17
CA LYS A 119 1.72 15.39 5.05
C LYS A 119 1.13 15.78 6.40
N ARG A 120 0.70 17.04 6.54
CA ARG A 120 -0.01 17.54 7.72
C ARG A 120 -1.47 17.74 7.37
N PHE A 121 -2.36 17.19 8.18
CA PHE A 121 -3.81 17.37 8.06
C PHE A 121 -4.51 17.00 9.37
N ASP A 122 -5.74 17.49 9.52
CA ASP A 122 -6.67 17.11 10.57
C ASP A 122 -8.08 17.13 9.95
N LEU A 123 -8.74 15.97 9.94
CA LEU A 123 -10.07 15.83 9.32
C LEU A 123 -11.21 16.09 10.31
N GLY A 124 -10.88 16.46 11.56
CA GLY A 124 -11.87 16.62 12.62
C GLY A 124 -12.46 15.29 13.08
N ARG A 125 -13.43 15.37 13.99
CA ARG A 125 -14.14 14.21 14.53
C ARG A 125 -15.39 13.95 13.71
N TYR A 126 -15.62 12.71 13.31
CA TYR A 126 -16.78 12.31 12.49
C TYR A 126 -17.32 10.94 12.86
N ARG A 127 -18.58 10.72 12.55
CA ARG A 127 -19.34 9.46 12.76
C ARG A 127 -19.41 8.64 11.47
N PRO A 128 -19.81 7.35 11.55
CA PRO A 128 -19.89 6.46 10.37
C PRO A 128 -20.89 6.91 9.30
N GLU A 129 -21.97 7.63 9.70
CA GLU A 129 -23.01 8.10 8.80
C GLU A 129 -22.67 9.38 8.05
N GLU A 130 -21.65 10.12 8.47
CA GLU A 130 -21.29 11.40 7.87
C GLU A 130 -20.75 11.26 6.45
N ARG A 131 -21.18 12.17 5.58
CA ARG A 131 -20.79 12.19 4.16
C ARG A 131 -20.45 13.62 3.71
N PRO A 132 -19.54 13.79 2.74
CA PRO A 132 -18.74 12.76 2.07
C PRO A 132 -17.75 12.07 3.04
N ILE A 133 -17.28 10.86 2.69
CA ILE A 133 -16.20 10.19 3.44
C ILE A 133 -14.96 11.08 3.40
N PRO A 134 -14.37 11.43 4.56
CA PRO A 134 -13.17 12.25 4.61
C PRO A 134 -12.01 11.60 3.85
N SER A 135 -11.22 12.39 3.15
CA SER A 135 -10.12 11.88 2.32
C SER A 135 -9.00 12.90 2.15
N GLU A 136 -7.78 12.42 1.90
CA GLU A 136 -6.61 13.23 1.59
C GLU A 136 -5.84 12.67 0.38
N VAL A 137 -5.14 13.56 -0.35
CA VAL A 137 -4.25 13.17 -1.44
C VAL A 137 -2.80 13.15 -0.93
N PHE A 138 -2.08 12.07 -1.20
CA PHE A 138 -0.70 11.86 -0.77
C PHE A 138 0.25 12.08 -1.94
N ASP A 139 0.76 13.28 -2.07
CA ASP A 139 1.53 13.79 -3.23
C ASP A 139 3.02 13.98 -2.95
N VAL A 140 3.46 13.80 -1.71
CA VAL A 140 4.87 13.90 -1.29
C VAL A 140 5.34 12.53 -0.78
N PRO A 141 6.44 11.96 -1.33
CA PRO A 141 6.94 10.68 -0.88
C PRO A 141 7.48 10.74 0.56
N GLY A 142 7.31 9.63 1.29
CA GLY A 142 7.78 9.48 2.66
C GLY A 142 6.74 8.88 3.59
N LEU A 143 7.06 8.83 4.87
CA LEU A 143 6.21 8.23 5.91
C LEU A 143 5.23 9.26 6.48
N VAL A 144 3.96 8.87 6.54
CA VAL A 144 2.89 9.61 7.20
C VAL A 144 2.33 8.76 8.33
N THR A 145 2.34 9.32 9.55
CA THR A 145 1.79 8.66 10.74
C THR A 145 0.38 9.18 10.99
N LEU A 146 -0.59 8.28 11.02
CA LEU A 146 -1.98 8.55 11.36
C LEU A 146 -2.19 8.40 12.86
N ARG A 147 -3.02 9.26 13.44
CA ARG A 147 -3.41 9.25 14.85
C ARG A 147 -4.87 9.62 15.00
N CYS A 148 -5.46 9.23 16.13
CA CYS A 148 -6.76 9.67 16.62
C CYS A 148 -6.56 10.45 17.92
N ASP A 149 -7.29 11.57 18.08
CA ASP A 149 -7.22 12.42 19.28
C ASP A 149 -8.09 11.92 20.43
N ILE A 150 -9.08 11.07 20.11
CA ILE A 150 -9.99 10.46 21.08
C ILE A 150 -9.39 9.16 21.65
N HIS A 151 -8.77 8.36 20.78
CA HIS A 151 -8.25 7.04 21.11
C HIS A 151 -6.73 7.02 20.86
N GLU A 152 -5.94 7.39 21.85
CA GLU A 152 -4.47 7.59 21.73
C GLU A 152 -3.70 6.37 21.24
N HIS A 153 -4.25 5.16 21.42
CA HIS A 153 -3.65 3.91 20.95
C HIS A 153 -3.83 3.70 19.45
N MET A 154 -4.83 4.33 18.80
CA MET A 154 -5.05 4.21 17.37
C MET A 154 -3.89 4.86 16.60
N ARG A 155 -3.12 4.04 15.93
CA ARG A 155 -1.98 4.45 15.11
C ARG A 155 -1.98 3.71 13.80
N GLY A 156 -1.67 4.42 12.71
CA GLY A 156 -1.52 3.85 11.38
C GLY A 156 -0.38 4.52 10.63
N LEU A 157 0.07 3.87 9.58
CA LEU A 157 1.18 4.34 8.75
C LEU A 157 0.75 4.32 7.28
N ILE A 158 1.02 5.42 6.58
CA ILE A 158 0.95 5.45 5.12
C ILE A 158 2.38 5.69 4.61
N LEU A 159 2.89 4.76 3.81
CA LEU A 159 4.18 4.90 3.15
C LEU A 159 3.97 5.33 1.71
N VAL A 160 4.28 6.59 1.41
CA VAL A 160 4.11 7.18 0.08
C VAL A 160 5.37 6.94 -0.74
N LEU A 161 5.23 6.27 -1.89
CA LEU A 161 6.32 5.79 -2.73
C LEU A 161 6.28 6.41 -4.13
N ASN A 162 7.45 6.65 -4.74
CA ASN A 162 7.56 7.11 -6.13
C ASN A 162 7.38 6.00 -7.17
N THR A 163 7.07 4.79 -6.75
CA THR A 163 6.99 3.60 -7.59
C THR A 163 5.60 2.97 -7.52
N PRO A 164 5.08 2.38 -8.61
CA PRO A 164 3.87 1.55 -8.56
C PRO A 164 4.15 0.11 -8.11
N TYR A 165 5.42 -0.29 -7.99
CA TYR A 165 5.84 -1.66 -7.73
C TYR A 165 6.20 -1.84 -6.26
N PHE A 166 5.24 -2.24 -5.46
CA PHE A 166 5.41 -2.50 -4.03
C PHE A 166 4.46 -3.58 -3.54
N VAL A 167 4.82 -4.20 -2.43
CA VAL A 167 4.01 -5.21 -1.71
C VAL A 167 4.31 -5.13 -0.22
N VAL A 168 3.31 -5.43 0.60
CA VAL A 168 3.51 -5.64 2.05
C VAL A 168 3.84 -7.11 2.26
N SER A 169 4.85 -7.40 3.10
CA SER A 169 5.20 -8.78 3.48
C SER A 169 4.09 -9.41 4.31
N ASP A 170 4.11 -10.74 4.41
CA ASP A 170 3.34 -11.40 5.47
C ASP A 170 4.03 -11.24 6.84
N THR A 171 3.39 -11.73 7.88
CA THR A 171 3.90 -11.67 9.27
C THR A 171 5.17 -12.50 9.51
N GLN A 172 5.56 -13.33 8.55
CA GLN A 172 6.82 -14.08 8.54
C GLN A 172 7.90 -13.40 7.69
N GLY A 173 7.59 -12.21 7.16
CA GLY A 173 8.47 -11.45 6.29
C GLY A 173 8.51 -11.90 4.82
N ARG A 174 7.70 -12.88 4.41
CA ARG A 174 7.69 -13.36 3.02
C ARG A 174 6.97 -12.35 2.13
N PHE A 175 7.49 -12.18 0.93
CA PHE A 175 6.92 -11.29 -0.07
C PHE A 175 7.00 -11.88 -1.47
N ARG A 176 6.10 -11.45 -2.34
CA ARG A 176 6.13 -11.73 -3.78
C ARG A 176 5.68 -10.48 -4.54
N LEU A 177 6.59 -9.88 -5.27
CA LEU A 177 6.39 -8.69 -6.09
C LEU A 177 6.41 -9.10 -7.55
N SER A 178 5.31 -8.91 -8.25
CA SER A 178 5.11 -9.33 -9.64
C SER A 178 4.83 -8.15 -10.55
N GLY A 179 4.81 -8.40 -11.85
CA GLY A 179 4.51 -7.37 -12.82
C GLY A 179 5.68 -6.43 -13.08
N LEU A 180 6.91 -6.84 -12.79
CA LEU A 180 8.07 -5.98 -12.82
C LEU A 180 8.65 -5.84 -14.23
N PRO A 181 9.06 -4.63 -14.63
CA PRO A 181 9.75 -4.40 -15.89
C PRO A 181 11.18 -4.97 -15.83
N SER A 182 11.69 -5.43 -16.97
CA SER A 182 13.11 -5.80 -17.09
C SER A 182 14.01 -4.58 -17.00
N GLY A 183 15.20 -4.74 -16.40
CA GLY A 183 16.17 -3.67 -16.21
C GLY A 183 16.99 -3.79 -14.94
N HIS A 184 17.79 -2.77 -14.66
CA HIS A 184 18.57 -2.66 -13.43
C HIS A 184 17.89 -1.69 -12.48
N TYR A 185 17.63 -2.15 -11.24
CA TYR A 185 16.90 -1.40 -10.22
C TYR A 185 17.54 -1.61 -8.86
N THR A 186 17.05 -0.85 -7.88
CA THR A 186 17.31 -1.13 -6.48
C THR A 186 16.04 -1.66 -5.84
N LEU A 187 16.10 -2.89 -5.33
CA LEU A 187 15.02 -3.46 -4.51
C LEU A 187 15.23 -2.99 -3.08
N LYS A 188 14.18 -2.40 -2.49
CA LYS A 188 14.22 -1.87 -1.13
C LYS A 188 13.18 -2.57 -0.26
N ALA A 189 13.54 -2.83 1.00
CA ALA A 189 12.65 -3.33 2.04
C ALA A 189 12.62 -2.31 3.18
N TRP A 190 11.56 -1.52 3.24
CA TRP A 190 11.27 -0.63 4.35
C TRP A 190 10.67 -1.44 5.50
N ILE A 191 11.23 -1.34 6.70
CA ILE A 191 10.80 -2.08 7.89
C ILE A 191 10.21 -1.11 8.93
N ASP A 192 10.88 0.01 9.15
CA ASP A 192 10.44 1.08 10.04
C ASP A 192 11.06 2.42 9.66
N SER A 193 10.77 3.48 10.42
CA SER A 193 11.27 4.84 10.15
C SER A 193 12.80 5.01 10.17
N LYS A 194 13.52 4.02 10.67
CA LYS A 194 14.99 4.04 10.80
C LYS A 194 15.67 2.96 9.97
N THR A 195 14.90 1.95 9.51
CA THR A 195 15.44 0.75 8.90
C THR A 195 14.84 0.54 7.52
N THR A 196 15.65 0.78 6.50
CA THR A 196 15.40 0.36 5.12
C THR A 196 16.63 -0.39 4.64
N ARG A 197 16.43 -1.59 4.11
CA ARG A 197 17.47 -2.40 3.48
C ARG A 197 17.34 -2.28 1.98
N GLU A 198 18.47 -2.36 1.28
CA GLU A 198 18.46 -2.22 -0.16
C GLU A 198 19.45 -3.19 -0.82
N GLN A 199 19.14 -3.60 -2.04
CA GLN A 199 19.95 -4.50 -2.83
C GLN A 199 19.77 -4.17 -4.32
N PRO A 200 20.85 -4.05 -5.11
CA PRO A 200 20.74 -3.93 -6.56
C PRO A 200 20.22 -5.23 -7.16
N VAL A 201 19.33 -5.13 -8.15
CA VAL A 201 18.74 -6.27 -8.83
C VAL A 201 18.74 -6.05 -10.34
N GLU A 202 19.05 -7.12 -11.09
CA GLU A 202 18.87 -7.18 -12.53
C GLU A 202 17.66 -8.05 -12.85
N LEU A 203 16.61 -7.45 -13.41
CA LEU A 203 15.39 -8.13 -13.78
C LEU A 203 15.41 -8.51 -15.26
N LYS A 204 15.50 -9.81 -15.55
CA LYS A 204 15.43 -10.36 -16.90
C LYS A 204 13.98 -10.65 -17.29
N ARG A 205 13.68 -10.64 -18.58
CA ARG A 205 12.31 -10.97 -19.05
C ARG A 205 11.88 -12.37 -18.58
N VAL A 206 10.66 -12.46 -18.03
CA VAL A 206 10.05 -13.73 -17.58
C VAL A 206 10.94 -14.51 -16.61
N ALA A 207 11.51 -13.85 -15.63
CA ALA A 207 12.35 -14.50 -14.63
C ALA A 207 11.74 -14.34 -13.22
N THR A 208 11.93 -15.35 -12.40
CA THR A 208 11.74 -15.24 -10.94
C THR A 208 13.10 -15.06 -10.30
N LEU A 209 13.27 -13.97 -9.55
CA LEU A 209 14.46 -13.68 -8.77
C LEU A 209 14.16 -13.88 -7.29
N HIS A 210 14.99 -14.65 -6.60
CA HIS A 210 14.89 -14.84 -5.16
C HIS A 210 15.83 -13.88 -4.43
N VAL A 211 15.29 -13.06 -3.53
CA VAL A 211 16.03 -12.05 -2.77
C VAL A 211 15.64 -12.11 -1.30
N ASN A 212 16.63 -12.28 -0.41
CA ASN A 212 16.41 -12.22 1.03
C ASN A 212 17.13 -11.01 1.62
N PHE A 213 16.45 -10.34 2.54
CA PHE A 213 16.99 -9.24 3.34
C PHE A 213 17.21 -9.74 4.76
N PRO A 214 18.48 -9.78 5.22
CA PRO A 214 18.85 -10.25 6.55
C PRO A 214 18.36 -9.36 7.68
#